data_443d5993f28e65bb299f63144adf6ee2
#
_entry.id   443d5993f28e65bb299f63144adf6ee2
#
_cell.length_a   1.000
_cell.length_b   1.000
_cell.length_c   1.000
_cell.angle_alpha   90.00
_cell.angle_beta   90.00
_cell.angle_gamma   90.00
#
_symmetry.space_group_name_H-M   'P 1'
#
loop_
_entity.id
_entity.type
_entity.pdbx_description
1 polymer ?
#
loop_
_entity_poly.entity_id
_entity_poly.type
_entity_poly.pdbx_seq_one_letter_code
_entity_poly.pdbx_strand_id
1 'polypeptide(L)'
;LSLNYNTVAVHVGPGERPGAPGRVELEPDSAFFEVVNRTTTGGPRSARRLVIASTPLPGGRQRVLVEGRLPARGRTSVTWRRVDDPPRYLGETFRRLLEQHGVKVTGRVKLGPVAPDAALLHVAESEPLGVLVRRLQKSSNNFMAEQLVKALGAAAAGPPGTWASGVAAVEAFLAEVGIPRGAYLMKNGSGLNDANRFSARQTVQLLVAMARRLPLAAEFLAALPVAGRDGTIRSRMEGTDAAGRVRAKTGSLEGVVTLAGYAETGTRERLAFAIFVNDHGGRWGTVV
;
A
#
# COMPACT_ATOMS: atom_id res chain seq x y z
N LEU A 1 10.21 -8.55 9.39
CA LEU A 1 10.28 -9.16 8.07
C LEU A 1 8.91 -9.08 7.40
N SER A 2 8.88 -8.80 6.11
CA SER A 2 7.65 -8.58 5.34
C SER A 2 7.85 -9.08 3.90
N LEU A 3 6.79 -9.58 3.30
CA LEU A 3 6.74 -9.98 1.90
C LEU A 3 5.43 -9.49 1.29
N ASN A 4 5.47 -8.95 0.06
CA ASN A 4 4.30 -8.58 -0.73
C ASN A 4 3.28 -7.73 0.06
N TYR A 5 3.77 -6.70 0.78
CA TYR A 5 2.97 -5.81 1.65
C TYR A 5 2.18 -6.53 2.75
N ASN A 6 2.63 -7.72 3.17
CA ASN A 6 1.93 -8.63 4.10
C ASN A 6 0.54 -9.01 3.61
N THR A 7 0.42 -9.23 2.30
CA THR A 7 -0.80 -9.67 1.65
C THR A 7 -0.54 -10.83 0.70
N VAL A 8 -1.58 -11.57 0.37
CA VAL A 8 -1.60 -12.59 -0.68
C VAL A 8 -2.72 -12.26 -1.66
N ALA A 9 -2.43 -12.35 -2.96
CA ALA A 9 -3.44 -12.25 -3.99
C ALA A 9 -4.14 -13.61 -4.14
N VAL A 10 -5.46 -13.59 -4.09
CA VAL A 10 -6.32 -14.76 -4.32
C VAL A 10 -6.95 -14.60 -5.70
N HIS A 11 -6.48 -15.37 -6.66
CA HIS A 11 -6.99 -15.41 -8.03
C HIS A 11 -8.12 -16.43 -8.10
N VAL A 12 -9.31 -16.00 -8.51
CA VAL A 12 -10.49 -16.89 -8.60
C VAL A 12 -11.12 -16.77 -9.97
N GLY A 13 -11.07 -17.85 -10.73
CA GLY A 13 -11.64 -17.96 -12.07
C GLY A 13 -12.63 -19.13 -12.20
N PRO A 14 -13.45 -19.17 -13.26
CA PRO A 14 -14.30 -20.32 -13.53
C PRO A 14 -13.46 -21.58 -13.83
N GLY A 15 -14.01 -22.73 -13.51
CA GLY A 15 -13.49 -24.01 -13.94
C GLY A 15 -13.84 -24.31 -15.41
N GLU A 16 -13.44 -25.49 -15.87
CA GLU A 16 -13.51 -25.86 -17.29
C GLU A 16 -14.94 -25.97 -17.84
N ARG A 17 -15.92 -26.35 -17.00
CA ARG A 17 -17.33 -26.54 -17.41
C ARG A 17 -18.29 -26.20 -16.26
N PRO A 18 -19.56 -25.93 -16.57
CA PRO A 18 -20.59 -25.82 -15.54
C PRO A 18 -20.63 -27.06 -14.65
N GLY A 19 -20.75 -26.87 -13.34
CA GLY A 19 -20.69 -27.90 -12.31
C GLY A 19 -19.28 -28.16 -11.77
N ALA A 20 -18.22 -27.84 -12.50
CA ALA A 20 -16.85 -28.00 -12.03
C ALA A 20 -16.48 -26.96 -10.96
N PRO A 21 -15.55 -27.28 -10.02
CA PRO A 21 -14.97 -26.29 -9.13
C PRO A 21 -14.31 -25.16 -9.93
N GLY A 22 -14.34 -23.96 -9.40
CA GLY A 22 -13.55 -22.84 -9.93
C GLY A 22 -12.06 -23.07 -9.70
N ARG A 23 -11.23 -22.35 -10.43
CA ARG A 23 -9.77 -22.32 -10.20
C ARG A 23 -9.46 -21.29 -9.13
N VAL A 24 -8.68 -21.68 -8.13
CA VAL A 24 -8.22 -20.82 -7.06
C VAL A 24 -6.70 -20.93 -6.97
N GLU A 25 -6.03 -19.83 -7.17
CA GLU A 25 -4.57 -19.75 -7.12
C GLU A 25 -4.16 -18.62 -6.17
N LEU A 26 -3.08 -18.82 -5.43
CA LEU A 26 -2.49 -17.80 -4.55
C LEU A 26 -1.18 -17.28 -5.15
N GLU A 27 -0.98 -15.98 -5.06
CA GLU A 27 0.26 -15.33 -5.48
C GLU A 27 0.80 -14.43 -4.37
N PRO A 28 2.04 -14.69 -3.92
CA PRO A 28 2.91 -15.81 -4.29
C PRO A 28 2.40 -17.15 -3.73
N ASP A 29 2.75 -18.26 -4.42
CA ASP A 29 2.54 -19.61 -3.92
C ASP A 29 3.38 -19.84 -2.66
N SER A 30 2.74 -20.36 -1.61
CA SER A 30 3.40 -20.55 -0.32
C SER A 30 2.77 -21.68 0.49
N ALA A 31 3.60 -22.53 1.08
CA ALA A 31 3.17 -23.56 2.00
C ALA A 31 2.55 -23.01 3.30
N PHE A 32 2.65 -21.70 3.54
CA PHE A 32 2.01 -21.00 4.66
C PHE A 32 0.49 -21.10 4.60
N PHE A 33 -0.10 -21.19 3.40
CA PHE A 33 -1.55 -21.23 3.23
C PHE A 33 -2.10 -22.62 3.08
N GLU A 34 -3.31 -22.83 3.62
CA GLU A 34 -4.20 -23.93 3.31
C GLU A 34 -5.38 -23.38 2.50
N VAL A 35 -5.50 -23.78 1.24
CA VAL A 35 -6.61 -23.34 0.37
C VAL A 35 -7.76 -24.33 0.47
N VAL A 36 -8.94 -23.84 0.85
CA VAL A 36 -10.20 -24.61 0.82
C VAL A 36 -11.09 -24.01 -0.26
N ASN A 37 -11.19 -24.74 -1.38
CA ASN A 37 -11.99 -24.31 -2.52
C ASN A 37 -13.37 -25.01 -2.48
N ARG A 38 -14.43 -24.22 -2.22
CA ARG A 38 -15.85 -24.62 -2.27
C ARG A 38 -16.61 -23.85 -3.33
N THR A 39 -15.93 -23.46 -4.41
CA THR A 39 -16.57 -22.76 -5.51
C THR A 39 -17.19 -23.72 -6.50
N THR A 40 -18.21 -23.25 -7.22
CA THR A 40 -18.84 -23.98 -8.33
C THR A 40 -18.98 -23.07 -9.54
N THR A 41 -18.64 -23.58 -10.71
CA THR A 41 -18.86 -22.91 -11.98
C THR A 41 -20.33 -23.08 -12.39
N GLY A 42 -21.05 -22.01 -12.56
CA GLY A 42 -22.43 -22.01 -13.05
C GLY A 42 -22.51 -21.90 -14.57
N GLY A 43 -23.73 -21.74 -15.11
CA GLY A 43 -23.93 -21.44 -16.53
C GLY A 43 -23.34 -20.07 -16.94
N PRO A 44 -23.30 -19.79 -18.26
CA PRO A 44 -22.69 -18.55 -18.78
C PRO A 44 -23.30 -17.24 -18.24
N ARG A 45 -24.58 -17.26 -17.87
CA ARG A 45 -25.33 -16.10 -17.32
C ARG A 45 -25.53 -16.14 -15.81
N SER A 46 -24.91 -17.11 -15.11
CA SER A 46 -25.03 -17.20 -13.65
C SER A 46 -24.45 -15.94 -12.98
N ALA A 47 -25.14 -15.49 -11.95
CA ALA A 47 -24.63 -14.39 -11.12
C ALA A 47 -23.34 -14.83 -10.41
N ARG A 48 -22.36 -13.95 -10.38
CA ARG A 48 -21.15 -14.14 -9.58
C ARG A 48 -21.46 -13.87 -8.11
N ARG A 49 -21.25 -14.86 -7.26
CA ARG A 49 -21.34 -14.73 -5.80
C ARG A 49 -20.14 -15.43 -5.20
N LEU A 50 -19.19 -14.67 -4.68
CA LEU A 50 -17.98 -15.21 -4.05
C LEU A 50 -17.83 -14.64 -2.64
N VAL A 51 -17.51 -15.53 -1.73
CA VAL A 51 -17.01 -15.21 -0.40
C VAL A 51 -15.58 -15.74 -0.31
N ILE A 52 -14.66 -14.89 0.14
CA ILE A 52 -13.28 -15.25 0.40
C ILE A 52 -12.99 -14.88 1.85
N ALA A 53 -12.82 -15.87 2.70
CA ALA A 53 -12.49 -15.70 4.10
C ALA A 53 -11.05 -16.16 4.37
N SER A 54 -10.43 -15.58 5.38
CA SER A 54 -9.08 -15.93 5.80
C SER A 54 -9.05 -16.05 7.31
N THR A 55 -8.53 -17.17 7.83
CA THR A 55 -8.49 -17.47 9.26
C THR A 55 -7.16 -18.10 9.66
N PRO A 56 -6.58 -17.73 10.82
CA PRO A 56 -5.40 -18.39 11.33
C PRO A 56 -5.69 -19.85 11.67
N LEU A 57 -4.66 -20.69 11.54
CA LEU A 57 -4.69 -22.11 11.89
C LEU A 57 -3.70 -22.41 13.01
N PRO A 58 -3.94 -23.47 13.81
CA PRO A 58 -2.93 -24.01 14.71
C PRO A 58 -1.61 -24.26 13.98
N GLY A 59 -0.48 -24.01 14.64
CA GLY A 59 0.85 -24.14 14.03
C GLY A 59 1.30 -22.96 13.18
N GLY A 60 0.53 -21.85 13.18
CA GLY A 60 0.92 -20.57 12.56
C GLY A 60 0.74 -20.50 11.05
N ARG A 61 0.01 -21.45 10.46
CA ARG A 61 -0.48 -21.37 9.07
C ARG A 61 -1.78 -20.57 8.98
N GLN A 62 -2.21 -20.28 7.77
CA GLN A 62 -3.43 -19.52 7.53
C GLN A 62 -4.30 -20.20 6.47
N ARG A 63 -5.58 -20.37 6.75
CA ARG A 63 -6.55 -20.91 5.80
C ARG A 63 -7.13 -19.80 4.97
N VAL A 64 -7.23 -20.05 3.66
CA VAL A 64 -8.00 -19.23 2.71
C VAL A 64 -9.16 -20.06 2.20
N LEU A 65 -10.36 -19.76 2.68
CA LEU A 65 -11.61 -20.36 2.21
C LEU A 65 -12.16 -19.52 1.07
N VAL A 66 -12.42 -20.16 -0.06
CA VAL A 66 -13.08 -19.55 -1.23
C VAL A 66 -14.33 -20.35 -1.53
N GLU A 67 -15.50 -19.70 -1.46
CA GLU A 67 -16.78 -20.37 -1.70
C GLU A 67 -17.72 -19.53 -2.54
N GLY A 68 -18.67 -20.20 -3.20
CA GLY A 68 -19.71 -19.56 -3.99
C GLY A 68 -19.75 -20.00 -5.45
N ARG A 69 -20.37 -19.17 -6.30
CA ARG A 69 -20.63 -19.46 -7.72
C ARG A 69 -19.96 -18.45 -8.64
N LEU A 70 -19.45 -18.96 -9.76
CA LEU A 70 -18.80 -18.22 -10.83
C LEU A 70 -19.54 -18.46 -12.16
N PRO A 71 -19.79 -17.44 -13.00
CA PRO A 71 -20.27 -17.69 -14.36
C PRO A 71 -19.19 -18.35 -15.22
N ALA A 72 -19.55 -19.32 -16.05
CA ALA A 72 -18.58 -20.06 -16.90
C ALA A 72 -17.78 -19.16 -17.85
N ARG A 73 -18.35 -18.02 -18.28
CA ARG A 73 -17.66 -17.02 -19.11
C ARG A 73 -17.12 -15.84 -18.29
N GLY A 74 -17.03 -15.98 -16.95
CA GLY A 74 -16.53 -14.93 -16.06
C GLY A 74 -15.01 -14.76 -16.19
N ARG A 75 -14.56 -13.51 -15.99
CA ARG A 75 -13.12 -13.22 -15.87
C ARG A 75 -12.59 -13.69 -14.52
N THR A 76 -11.31 -14.07 -14.45
CA THR A 76 -10.61 -14.24 -13.18
C THR A 76 -10.63 -12.93 -12.42
N SER A 77 -10.98 -12.99 -11.14
CA SER A 77 -10.85 -11.84 -10.23
C SER A 77 -9.68 -12.05 -9.29
N VAL A 78 -9.10 -10.96 -8.88
CA VAL A 78 -8.05 -10.93 -7.86
C VAL A 78 -8.59 -10.22 -6.63
N THR A 79 -8.39 -10.83 -5.47
CA THR A 79 -8.74 -10.23 -4.18
C THR A 79 -7.56 -10.39 -3.23
N TRP A 80 -7.16 -9.30 -2.60
CA TRP A 80 -6.06 -9.33 -1.64
C TRP A 80 -6.56 -9.71 -0.25
N ARG A 81 -5.79 -10.53 0.45
CA ARG A 81 -6.04 -10.91 1.85
C ARG A 81 -4.82 -10.61 2.69
N ARG A 82 -5.05 -10.10 3.89
CA ARG A 82 -4.02 -9.85 4.88
C ARG A 82 -3.40 -11.17 5.33
N VAL A 83 -2.11 -11.13 5.57
CA VAL A 83 -1.34 -12.21 6.20
C VAL A 83 -1.26 -11.95 7.69
N ASP A 84 -1.58 -12.96 8.52
CA ASP A 84 -1.63 -12.81 9.98
C ASP A 84 -0.25 -13.02 10.64
N ASP A 85 0.64 -13.84 10.06
CA ASP A 85 2.02 -14.05 10.51
C ASP A 85 3.03 -13.75 9.39
N PRO A 86 3.38 -12.45 9.15
CA PRO A 86 4.26 -12.06 8.05
C PRO A 86 5.66 -12.69 8.09
N PRO A 87 6.34 -12.82 9.24
CA PRO A 87 7.65 -13.46 9.28
C PRO A 87 7.64 -14.91 8.85
N ARG A 88 6.67 -15.68 9.30
CA ARG A 88 6.49 -17.08 8.90
C ARG A 88 6.12 -17.20 7.43
N TYR A 89 5.21 -16.37 6.96
CA TYR A 89 4.83 -16.29 5.55
C TYR A 89 6.04 -16.04 4.65
N LEU A 90 6.89 -15.09 5.00
CA LEU A 90 8.13 -14.83 4.26
C LEU A 90 9.02 -16.08 4.24
N GLY A 91 9.24 -16.71 5.38
CA GLY A 91 10.10 -17.89 5.48
C GLY A 91 9.59 -19.09 4.65
N GLU A 92 8.29 -19.41 4.75
CA GLU A 92 7.69 -20.51 3.98
C GLU A 92 7.64 -20.22 2.48
N THR A 93 7.39 -18.96 2.10
CA THR A 93 7.42 -18.56 0.68
C THR A 93 8.85 -18.61 0.13
N PHE A 94 9.82 -18.13 0.88
CA PHE A 94 11.24 -18.17 0.47
C PHE A 94 11.73 -19.61 0.33
N ARG A 95 11.39 -20.49 1.28
CA ARG A 95 11.67 -21.93 1.17
C ARG A 95 11.07 -22.50 -0.10
N ARG A 96 9.81 -22.20 -0.39
CA ARG A 96 9.11 -22.68 -1.60
C ARG A 96 9.80 -22.22 -2.88
N LEU A 97 10.22 -20.96 -2.93
CA LEU A 97 10.97 -20.42 -4.07
C LEU A 97 12.32 -21.11 -4.25
N LEU A 98 13.05 -21.35 -3.18
CA LEU A 98 14.31 -22.11 -3.24
C LEU A 98 14.09 -23.52 -3.82
N GLU A 99 13.06 -24.22 -3.35
CA GLU A 99 12.69 -25.56 -3.86
C GLU A 99 12.33 -25.53 -5.35
N GLN A 100 11.58 -24.52 -5.80
CA GLN A 100 11.25 -24.31 -7.21
C GLN A 100 12.48 -24.06 -8.09
N HIS A 101 13.53 -23.48 -7.52
CA HIS A 101 14.83 -23.26 -8.18
C HIS A 101 15.83 -24.39 -7.96
N GLY A 102 15.38 -25.56 -7.49
CA GLY A 102 16.20 -26.76 -7.36
C GLY A 102 17.05 -26.82 -6.08
N VAL A 103 16.89 -25.89 -5.16
CA VAL A 103 17.59 -25.91 -3.87
C VAL A 103 16.82 -26.77 -2.87
N LYS A 104 17.42 -27.88 -2.43
CA LYS A 104 16.82 -28.77 -1.44
C LYS A 104 16.91 -28.16 -0.04
N VAL A 105 15.77 -27.88 0.58
CA VAL A 105 15.66 -27.36 1.94
C VAL A 105 15.08 -28.45 2.85
N THR A 106 15.89 -29.05 3.69
CA THR A 106 15.49 -30.16 4.58
C THR A 106 15.01 -29.70 5.94
N GLY A 107 15.33 -28.46 6.34
CA GLY A 107 14.94 -27.87 7.62
C GLY A 107 13.53 -27.29 7.62
N ARG A 108 13.04 -26.92 8.81
CA ARG A 108 11.80 -26.16 9.01
C ARG A 108 12.09 -24.68 9.16
N VAL A 109 11.15 -23.84 8.75
CA VAL A 109 11.17 -22.41 9.04
C VAL A 109 11.06 -22.20 10.56
N LYS A 110 12.03 -21.48 11.12
CA LYS A 110 12.07 -21.09 12.55
C LYS A 110 12.15 -19.57 12.65
N LEU A 111 11.43 -19.01 13.61
CA LEU A 111 11.52 -17.60 13.95
C LEU A 111 12.49 -17.44 15.11
N GLY A 112 13.40 -16.50 15.01
CA GLY A 112 14.38 -16.23 16.05
C GLY A 112 15.45 -15.25 15.60
N PRO A 113 16.39 -14.87 16.50
CA PRO A 113 17.54 -14.09 16.12
C PRO A 113 18.45 -14.90 15.19
N VAL A 114 19.18 -14.20 14.34
CA VAL A 114 20.26 -14.78 13.52
C VAL A 114 21.42 -15.13 14.44
N ALA A 115 22.04 -16.29 14.23
CA ALA A 115 23.21 -16.69 15.01
C ALA A 115 24.36 -15.67 14.80
N PRO A 116 25.12 -15.31 15.86
CA PRO A 116 26.18 -14.31 15.74
C PRO A 116 27.29 -14.67 14.75
N ASP A 117 27.51 -15.96 14.53
CA ASP A 117 28.49 -16.54 13.61
C ASP A 117 27.91 -16.89 12.23
N ALA A 118 26.68 -16.51 11.94
CA ALA A 118 26.06 -16.79 10.66
C ALA A 118 26.79 -16.07 9.52
N ALA A 119 27.18 -16.82 8.49
CA ALA A 119 27.79 -16.23 7.30
C ALA A 119 26.77 -15.43 6.49
N LEU A 120 27.17 -14.24 6.05
CA LEU A 120 26.41 -13.45 5.10
C LEU A 120 26.50 -14.10 3.72
N LEU A 121 25.38 -14.59 3.20
CA LEU A 121 25.32 -15.25 1.90
C LEU A 121 25.03 -14.27 0.77
N HIS A 122 24.13 -13.33 0.98
CA HIS A 122 23.71 -12.38 -0.04
C HIS A 122 23.06 -11.15 0.57
N VAL A 123 23.21 -10.00 -0.09
CA VAL A 123 22.51 -8.75 0.20
C VAL A 123 21.72 -8.35 -1.04
N ALA A 124 20.42 -8.21 -0.89
CA ALA A 124 19.56 -7.64 -1.92
C ALA A 124 19.28 -6.17 -1.59
N GLU A 125 19.71 -5.28 -2.47
CA GLU A 125 19.43 -3.85 -2.34
C GLU A 125 18.04 -3.51 -2.88
N SER A 126 17.37 -2.55 -2.25
CA SER A 126 16.11 -2.00 -2.76
C SER A 126 16.37 -1.05 -3.94
N GLU A 127 15.31 -0.69 -4.65
CA GLU A 127 15.37 0.44 -5.56
C GLU A 127 15.69 1.74 -4.80
N PRO A 128 16.23 2.76 -5.50
CA PRO A 128 16.50 4.06 -4.90
C PRO A 128 15.28 4.66 -4.21
N LEU A 129 15.48 5.37 -3.11
CA LEU A 129 14.40 5.94 -2.28
C LEU A 129 13.42 6.79 -3.11
N GLY A 130 13.91 7.59 -4.06
CA GLY A 130 13.04 8.40 -4.93
C GLY A 130 12.04 7.57 -5.75
N VAL A 131 12.45 6.36 -6.20
CA VAL A 131 11.56 5.42 -6.91
C VAL A 131 10.51 4.85 -5.95
N LEU A 132 10.90 4.49 -4.74
CA LEU A 132 9.99 3.97 -3.71
C LEU A 132 8.96 5.04 -3.29
N VAL A 133 9.39 6.28 -3.08
CA VAL A 133 8.49 7.40 -2.76
C VAL A 133 7.52 7.67 -3.92
N ARG A 134 7.99 7.63 -5.16
CA ARG A 134 7.13 7.78 -6.34
C ARG A 134 6.05 6.68 -6.39
N ARG A 135 6.42 5.42 -6.19
CA ARG A 135 5.47 4.30 -6.12
C ARG A 135 4.45 4.48 -5.00
N LEU A 136 4.92 4.85 -3.81
CA LEU A 136 4.06 5.15 -2.67
C LEU A 136 3.02 6.23 -3.02
N GLN A 137 3.46 7.36 -3.55
CA GLN A 137 2.58 8.49 -3.84
C GLN A 137 1.57 8.17 -4.95
N LYS A 138 2.02 7.50 -6.04
CA LYS A 138 1.16 7.11 -7.17
C LYS A 138 0.10 6.07 -6.80
N SER A 139 0.45 5.07 -5.99
CA SER A 139 -0.45 3.98 -5.58
C SER A 139 -1.17 4.25 -4.26
N SER A 140 -0.72 5.24 -3.49
CA SER A 140 -1.20 5.52 -2.12
C SER A 140 -1.11 4.30 -1.20
N ASN A 141 0.04 3.62 -1.21
CA ASN A 141 0.24 2.38 -0.47
C ASN A 141 0.52 2.65 1.02
N ASN A 142 -0.44 2.27 1.87
CA ASN A 142 -0.35 2.49 3.31
C ASN A 142 0.80 1.74 3.98
N PHE A 143 1.06 0.50 3.55
CA PHE A 143 2.16 -0.30 4.09
C PHE A 143 3.52 0.37 3.84
N MET A 144 3.75 0.86 2.61
CA MET A 144 4.98 1.58 2.28
C MET A 144 5.14 2.85 3.12
N ALA A 145 4.05 3.60 3.35
CA ALA A 145 4.08 4.80 4.21
C ALA A 145 4.51 4.46 5.64
N GLU A 146 3.97 3.38 6.22
CA GLU A 146 4.34 2.93 7.56
C GLU A 146 5.80 2.45 7.63
N GLN A 147 6.28 1.74 6.61
CA GLN A 147 7.67 1.30 6.56
C GLN A 147 8.65 2.48 6.40
N LEU A 148 8.29 3.50 5.61
CA LEU A 148 9.12 4.71 5.48
C LEU A 148 9.23 5.49 6.79
N VAL A 149 8.14 5.62 7.55
CA VAL A 149 8.20 6.24 8.89
C VAL A 149 9.17 5.47 9.80
N LYS A 150 9.12 4.14 9.81
CA LYS A 150 10.07 3.33 10.59
C LYS A 150 11.50 3.47 10.08
N ALA A 151 11.70 3.50 8.76
CA ALA A 151 13.03 3.71 8.17
C ALA A 151 13.62 5.08 8.55
N LEU A 152 12.80 6.15 8.56
CA LEU A 152 13.20 7.46 9.07
C LEU A 152 13.61 7.37 10.54
N GLY A 153 12.85 6.65 11.36
CA GLY A 153 13.18 6.43 12.77
C GLY A 153 14.50 5.71 12.96
N ALA A 154 14.77 4.68 12.15
CA ALA A 154 16.04 3.96 12.18
C ALA A 154 17.23 4.84 11.74
N ALA A 155 17.04 5.68 10.73
CA ALA A 155 18.06 6.61 10.25
C ALA A 155 18.38 7.72 11.26
N ALA A 156 17.36 8.21 11.99
CA ALA A 156 17.50 9.32 12.93
C ALA A 156 17.98 8.90 14.32
N ALA A 157 17.59 7.71 14.80
CA ALA A 157 17.80 7.27 16.18
C ALA A 157 18.49 5.90 16.31
N GLY A 158 18.86 5.29 15.19
CA GLY A 158 19.40 3.92 15.16
C GLY A 158 18.32 2.84 15.13
N PRO A 159 18.69 1.60 14.66
CA PRO A 159 17.80 0.47 14.61
C PRO A 159 17.49 -0.09 16.04
N PRO A 160 16.31 -0.72 16.24
CA PRO A 160 15.23 -0.83 15.29
C PRO A 160 14.43 0.47 15.16
N GLY A 161 14.05 0.85 13.92
CA GLY A 161 13.16 1.98 13.69
C GLY A 161 11.73 1.67 14.15
N THR A 162 11.12 2.61 14.85
CA THR A 162 9.76 2.51 15.38
C THR A 162 8.87 3.61 14.84
N TRP A 163 7.55 3.51 15.04
CA TRP A 163 6.66 4.64 14.75
C TRP A 163 7.02 5.88 15.56
N ALA A 164 7.32 5.71 16.85
CA ALA A 164 7.66 6.82 17.74
C ALA A 164 8.91 7.57 17.27
N SER A 165 10.01 6.86 16.97
CA SER A 165 11.24 7.49 16.47
C SER A 165 11.06 8.10 15.08
N GLY A 166 10.25 7.48 14.21
CA GLY A 166 9.97 8.00 12.87
C GLY A 166 9.08 9.25 12.90
N VAL A 167 8.05 9.25 13.73
CA VAL A 167 7.19 10.43 13.94
C VAL A 167 8.03 11.57 14.53
N ALA A 168 8.90 11.32 15.50
CA ALA A 168 9.79 12.33 16.06
C ALA A 168 10.70 12.97 15.00
N ALA A 169 11.22 12.15 14.03
CA ALA A 169 12.00 12.67 12.91
C ALA A 169 11.16 13.56 11.99
N VAL A 170 9.91 13.18 11.69
CA VAL A 170 8.99 14.02 10.90
C VAL A 170 8.64 15.30 11.65
N GLU A 171 8.39 15.25 12.96
CA GLU A 171 8.11 16.42 13.79
C GLU A 171 9.27 17.43 13.82
N ALA A 172 10.52 16.93 13.87
CA ALA A 172 11.70 17.78 13.76
C ALA A 172 11.72 18.54 12.42
N PHE A 173 11.47 17.83 11.31
CA PHE A 173 11.37 18.44 9.99
C PHE A 173 10.21 19.45 9.87
N LEU A 174 9.04 19.14 10.43
CA LEU A 174 7.90 20.07 10.43
C LEU A 174 8.20 21.36 11.21
N ALA A 175 8.93 21.25 12.33
CA ALA A 175 9.38 22.41 13.08
C ALA A 175 10.35 23.29 12.28
N GLU A 176 11.29 22.70 11.52
CA GLU A 176 12.19 23.45 10.62
C GLU A 176 11.42 24.27 9.56
N VAL A 177 10.30 23.75 9.08
CA VAL A 177 9.46 24.45 8.09
C VAL A 177 8.39 25.35 8.74
N GLY A 178 8.51 25.59 10.04
CA GLY A 178 7.67 26.52 10.79
C GLY A 178 6.30 25.96 11.21
N ILE A 179 6.14 24.63 11.24
CA ILE A 179 4.94 23.98 11.77
C ILE A 179 5.28 23.39 13.14
N PRO A 180 4.95 24.10 14.25
CA PRO A 180 5.42 23.71 15.58
C PRO A 180 4.70 22.47 16.11
N ARG A 181 5.38 21.74 17.01
CA ARG A 181 4.77 20.66 17.78
C ARG A 181 3.56 21.17 18.55
N GLY A 182 2.54 20.32 18.67
CA GLY A 182 1.26 20.65 19.32
C GLY A 182 0.24 21.37 18.43
N ALA A 183 0.66 21.90 17.27
CA ALA A 183 -0.27 22.48 16.30
C ALA A 183 -0.96 21.41 15.41
N TYR A 184 -0.52 20.17 15.47
CA TYR A 184 -1.03 19.03 14.72
C TYR A 184 -0.92 17.76 15.57
N LEU A 185 -1.52 16.66 15.10
CA LEU A 185 -1.34 15.33 15.67
C LEU A 185 -0.88 14.38 14.57
N MET A 186 0.25 13.71 14.78
CA MET A 186 0.75 12.66 13.91
C MET A 186 1.11 11.41 14.73
N LYS A 187 0.61 10.26 14.36
CA LYS A 187 0.86 8.97 15.03
C LYS A 187 1.38 7.90 14.09
N ASN A 188 1.11 8.03 12.79
CA ASN A 188 1.49 7.04 11.79
C ASN A 188 1.73 7.70 10.42
N GLY A 189 2.27 6.92 9.46
CA GLY A 189 2.59 7.40 8.12
C GLY A 189 1.44 7.35 7.13
N SER A 190 0.46 6.49 7.35
CA SER A 190 -0.63 6.23 6.39
C SER A 190 -1.88 7.08 6.59
N GLY A 191 -2.09 7.61 7.79
CA GLY A 191 -3.32 8.28 8.18
C GLY A 191 -4.48 7.35 8.55
N LEU A 192 -4.27 6.03 8.50
CA LEU A 192 -5.31 5.06 8.88
C LEU A 192 -5.71 5.20 10.35
N ASN A 193 -6.90 4.68 10.67
CA ASN A 193 -7.51 4.66 12.00
C ASN A 193 -7.77 6.06 12.57
N ASP A 194 -7.95 7.04 11.70
CA ASP A 194 -8.28 8.41 12.09
C ASP A 194 -7.30 9.00 13.14
N ALA A 195 -6.02 8.64 12.98
CA ALA A 195 -5.00 8.90 14.00
C ALA A 195 -4.32 10.25 13.85
N ASN A 196 -4.33 10.85 12.66
CA ASN A 196 -3.63 12.08 12.36
C ASN A 196 -4.58 13.28 12.26
N ARG A 197 -4.10 14.46 12.63
CA ARG A 197 -4.83 15.74 12.50
C ARG A 197 -3.89 16.81 11.96
N PHE A 198 -4.23 17.34 10.80
CA PHE A 198 -3.56 18.46 10.15
C PHE A 198 -4.58 19.44 9.60
N SER A 199 -4.23 20.70 9.54
CA SER A 199 -5.04 21.69 8.84
C SER A 199 -4.60 21.85 7.38
N ALA A 200 -5.52 22.30 6.53
CA ALA A 200 -5.20 22.65 5.15
C ALA A 200 -4.09 23.72 5.06
N ARG A 201 -4.08 24.69 5.99
CA ARG A 201 -3.04 25.73 6.09
C ARG A 201 -1.66 25.13 6.32
N GLN A 202 -1.51 24.20 7.28
CA GLN A 202 -0.24 23.51 7.56
C GLN A 202 0.23 22.69 6.35
N THR A 203 -0.69 22.05 5.66
CA THR A 203 -0.37 21.27 4.46
C THR A 203 0.13 22.19 3.33
N VAL A 204 -0.50 23.35 3.09
CA VAL A 204 -0.01 24.33 2.12
C VAL A 204 1.36 24.88 2.55
N GLN A 205 1.58 25.15 3.82
CA GLN A 205 2.88 25.59 4.35
C GLN A 205 3.98 24.56 4.06
N LEU A 206 3.71 23.27 4.31
CA LEU A 206 4.62 22.17 3.96
C LEU A 206 4.90 22.12 2.45
N LEU A 207 3.85 22.19 1.62
CA LEU A 207 4.00 22.18 0.15
C LEU A 207 4.87 23.35 -0.34
N VAL A 208 4.65 24.55 0.16
CA VAL A 208 5.47 25.73 -0.17
C VAL A 208 6.93 25.54 0.25
N ALA A 209 7.17 24.99 1.44
CA ALA A 209 8.53 24.67 1.91
C ALA A 209 9.22 23.64 1.02
N MET A 210 8.50 22.57 0.61
CA MET A 210 9.04 21.55 -0.28
C MET A 210 9.36 22.08 -1.67
N ALA A 211 8.54 22.96 -2.24
CA ALA A 211 8.79 23.59 -3.54
C ALA A 211 10.07 24.45 -3.57
N ARG A 212 10.50 24.95 -2.41
CA ARG A 212 11.71 25.80 -2.26
C ARG A 212 12.98 25.00 -1.94
N ARG A 213 12.88 23.72 -1.57
CA ARG A 213 14.01 22.87 -1.19
C ARG A 213 14.63 22.18 -2.41
N LEU A 214 15.55 22.85 -3.08
CA LEU A 214 16.43 22.22 -4.07
C LEU A 214 17.50 21.36 -3.33
N PRO A 215 17.81 20.14 -3.78
CA PRO A 215 17.38 19.43 -4.99
C PRO A 215 16.12 18.57 -4.82
N LEU A 216 15.48 18.56 -3.64
CA LEU A 216 14.36 17.64 -3.33
C LEU A 216 13.06 17.99 -4.06
N ALA A 217 12.88 19.26 -4.46
CA ALA A 217 11.64 19.74 -5.08
C ALA A 217 11.27 18.98 -6.37
N ALA A 218 12.25 18.68 -7.21
CA ALA A 218 12.03 17.96 -8.47
C ALA A 218 11.52 16.53 -8.22
N GLU A 219 12.16 15.78 -7.33
CA GLU A 219 11.78 14.42 -6.95
C GLU A 219 10.41 14.40 -6.26
N PHE A 220 10.15 15.33 -5.36
CA PHE A 220 8.87 15.46 -4.68
C PHE A 220 7.72 15.72 -5.65
N LEU A 221 7.89 16.67 -6.59
CA LEU A 221 6.92 16.98 -7.63
C LEU A 221 6.69 15.79 -8.57
N ALA A 222 7.76 15.09 -8.97
CA ALA A 222 7.67 13.93 -9.85
C ALA A 222 6.95 12.74 -9.20
N ALA A 223 7.00 12.65 -7.86
CA ALA A 223 6.35 11.59 -7.11
C ALA A 223 4.82 11.75 -7.05
N LEU A 224 4.30 12.98 -7.06
CA LEU A 224 2.86 13.24 -6.95
C LEU A 224 2.08 12.69 -8.16
N PRO A 225 0.88 12.10 -7.96
CA PRO A 225 -0.08 11.80 -9.02
C PRO A 225 -0.38 13.01 -9.91
N VAL A 226 -0.62 12.76 -11.20
CA VAL A 226 -0.92 13.81 -12.21
C VAL A 226 -2.34 13.64 -12.72
N ALA A 227 -3.15 14.69 -12.60
CA ALA A 227 -4.54 14.70 -13.05
C ALA A 227 -4.66 14.32 -14.54
N GLY A 228 -5.62 13.45 -14.84
CA GLY A 228 -5.86 12.97 -16.21
C GLY A 228 -4.74 12.11 -16.81
N ARG A 229 -3.73 11.69 -16.03
CA ARG A 229 -2.57 10.93 -16.56
C ARG A 229 -2.20 9.70 -15.73
N ASP A 230 -1.95 9.86 -14.43
CA ASP A 230 -1.44 8.76 -13.62
C ASP A 230 -1.89 8.78 -12.16
N GLY A 231 -1.57 7.70 -11.44
CA GLY A 231 -1.81 7.58 -10.01
C GLY A 231 -3.29 7.59 -9.62
N THR A 232 -3.57 8.06 -8.41
CA THR A 232 -4.93 8.06 -7.83
C THR A 232 -5.87 9.09 -8.44
N ILE A 233 -5.34 10.03 -9.24
CA ILE A 233 -6.14 11.06 -9.95
C ILE A 233 -6.09 10.92 -11.47
N ARG A 234 -5.69 9.74 -11.99
CA ARG A 234 -5.56 9.50 -13.44
C ARG A 234 -6.86 9.73 -14.23
N SER A 235 -8.02 9.48 -13.60
CA SER A 235 -9.34 9.68 -14.21
C SER A 235 -10.04 10.96 -13.76
N ARG A 236 -9.35 11.81 -12.98
CA ARG A 236 -9.90 13.11 -12.57
C ARG A 236 -9.44 14.20 -13.52
N MET A 237 -10.32 15.17 -13.77
CA MET A 237 -10.03 16.34 -14.61
C MET A 237 -9.68 15.98 -16.07
N GLU A 238 -10.03 14.77 -16.55
CA GLU A 238 -9.90 14.41 -17.95
C GLU A 238 -10.73 15.35 -18.84
N GLY A 239 -10.19 15.77 -19.97
CA GLY A 239 -10.87 16.66 -20.90
C GLY A 239 -11.01 18.12 -20.42
N THR A 240 -10.36 18.49 -19.33
CA THR A 240 -10.31 19.88 -18.84
C THR A 240 -8.90 20.48 -18.97
N ASP A 241 -8.79 21.80 -18.84
CA ASP A 241 -7.49 22.50 -18.85
C ASP A 241 -6.59 22.14 -17.65
N ALA A 242 -7.15 21.52 -16.63
CA ALA A 242 -6.42 21.04 -15.45
C ALA A 242 -5.69 19.71 -15.70
N ALA A 243 -6.07 18.96 -16.74
CA ALA A 243 -5.41 17.71 -17.10
C ALA A 243 -3.91 17.94 -17.39
N GLY A 244 -3.07 17.19 -16.68
CA GLY A 244 -1.60 17.32 -16.76
C GLY A 244 -1.01 18.51 -16.01
N ARG A 245 -1.81 19.49 -15.57
CA ARG A 245 -1.35 20.68 -14.84
C ARG A 245 -1.50 20.59 -13.33
N VAL A 246 -2.31 19.65 -12.83
CA VAL A 246 -2.47 19.39 -11.39
C VAL A 246 -1.66 18.16 -10.98
N ARG A 247 -0.84 18.33 -9.95
CA ARG A 247 -0.08 17.25 -9.29
C ARG A 247 -0.48 17.20 -7.83
N ALA A 248 -1.20 16.17 -7.42
CA ALA A 248 -1.79 16.15 -6.09
C ALA A 248 -1.89 14.73 -5.49
N LYS A 249 -1.81 14.67 -4.18
CA LYS A 249 -2.07 13.48 -3.37
C LYS A 249 -3.51 13.52 -2.86
N THR A 250 -4.20 12.41 -3.01
CA THR A 250 -5.53 12.17 -2.43
C THR A 250 -5.42 11.57 -1.03
N GLY A 251 -6.40 11.86 -0.19
CA GLY A 251 -6.68 11.13 1.04
C GLY A 251 -8.16 10.73 1.07
N SER A 252 -8.43 9.56 1.64
CA SER A 252 -9.79 9.04 1.72
C SER A 252 -9.95 8.14 2.94
N LEU A 253 -10.80 8.54 3.87
CA LEU A 253 -11.27 7.75 5.01
C LEU A 253 -12.80 7.84 5.07
N GLU A 254 -13.42 7.10 5.98
CA GLU A 254 -14.85 7.25 6.22
C GLU A 254 -15.16 8.70 6.67
N GLY A 255 -16.05 9.36 5.95
CA GLY A 255 -16.42 10.75 6.21
C GLY A 255 -15.35 11.81 5.87
N VAL A 256 -14.16 11.44 5.37
CA VAL A 256 -13.07 12.38 5.09
C VAL A 256 -12.54 12.21 3.67
N VAL A 257 -12.49 13.29 2.91
CA VAL A 257 -11.85 13.36 1.59
C VAL A 257 -10.90 14.53 1.53
N THR A 258 -9.71 14.31 1.00
CA THR A 258 -8.71 15.36 0.86
C THR A 258 -8.01 15.33 -0.50
N LEU A 259 -7.59 16.50 -0.95
CA LEU A 259 -6.74 16.68 -2.11
C LEU A 259 -5.74 17.82 -1.84
N ALA A 260 -4.45 17.55 -1.95
CA ALA A 260 -3.43 18.56 -1.70
C ALA A 260 -2.25 18.41 -2.68
N GLY A 261 -1.70 19.53 -3.14
CA GLY A 261 -0.61 19.50 -4.11
C GLY A 261 -0.38 20.84 -4.78
N TYR A 262 -0.07 20.79 -6.07
CA TYR A 262 0.24 21.96 -6.89
C TYR A 262 -0.62 21.98 -8.15
N ALA A 263 -1.01 23.18 -8.54
CA ALA A 263 -1.67 23.47 -9.82
C ALA A 263 -0.86 24.51 -10.59
N GLU A 264 -0.72 24.32 -11.91
CA GLU A 264 -0.18 25.33 -12.81
C GLU A 264 -1.32 26.10 -13.47
N THR A 265 -1.32 27.41 -13.36
CA THR A 265 -2.30 28.29 -14.00
C THR A 265 -2.05 28.40 -15.50
N GLY A 266 -3.00 29.00 -16.24
CA GLY A 266 -2.83 29.33 -17.65
C GLY A 266 -1.66 30.28 -17.93
N THR A 267 -1.30 31.10 -16.96
CA THR A 267 -0.14 32.03 -16.98
C THR A 267 1.16 31.38 -16.50
N ARG A 268 1.17 30.04 -16.30
CA ARG A 268 2.32 29.24 -15.79
C ARG A 268 2.76 29.59 -14.37
N GLU A 269 1.89 30.22 -13.60
CA GLU A 269 2.11 30.40 -12.17
C GLU A 269 1.82 29.07 -11.44
N ARG A 270 2.65 28.71 -10.48
CA ARG A 270 2.46 27.49 -9.66
C ARG A 270 1.82 27.87 -8.32
N LEU A 271 0.68 27.27 -8.05
CA LEU A 271 -0.07 27.42 -6.82
C LEU A 271 0.06 26.15 -5.97
N ALA A 272 0.30 26.28 -4.67
CA ALA A 272 0.12 25.19 -3.70
C ALA A 272 -1.29 25.26 -3.13
N PHE A 273 -1.97 24.12 -3.04
CA PHE A 273 -3.33 24.06 -2.51
C PHE A 273 -3.56 22.86 -1.61
N ALA A 274 -4.54 22.95 -0.70
CA ALA A 274 -5.05 21.84 0.09
C ALA A 274 -6.56 22.02 0.31
N ILE A 275 -7.31 20.98 0.02
CA ILE A 275 -8.76 20.88 0.19
C ILE A 275 -9.04 19.72 1.11
N PHE A 276 -9.68 19.98 2.26
CA PHE A 276 -10.05 18.98 3.25
C PHE A 276 -11.56 19.08 3.51
N VAL A 277 -12.25 17.97 3.31
CA VAL A 277 -13.69 17.85 3.55
C VAL A 277 -13.90 16.75 4.57
N ASN A 278 -14.50 17.10 5.71
CA ASN A 278 -14.84 16.20 6.78
C ASN A 278 -16.38 16.05 6.88
N ASP A 279 -16.83 14.99 7.53
CA ASP A 279 -18.22 14.73 7.87
C ASP A 279 -19.18 14.76 6.65
N HIS A 280 -18.66 14.38 5.45
CA HIS A 280 -19.48 14.34 4.26
C HIS A 280 -20.28 13.03 4.17
N GLY A 281 -21.60 13.14 3.96
CA GLY A 281 -22.50 12.00 3.77
C GLY A 281 -22.61 11.46 2.32
N GLY A 282 -21.76 11.92 1.40
CA GLY A 282 -21.83 11.62 -0.03
C GLY A 282 -20.89 10.52 -0.51
N ARG A 283 -21.09 10.05 -1.76
CA ARG A 283 -20.17 9.11 -2.42
C ARG A 283 -18.84 9.81 -2.76
N TRP A 284 -17.73 9.10 -2.56
CA TRP A 284 -16.33 9.52 -2.71
C TRP A 284 -15.98 10.30 -3.99
N GLY A 285 -16.66 10.08 -5.11
CA GLY A 285 -16.34 10.66 -6.40
C GLY A 285 -16.96 12.03 -6.69
N THR A 286 -17.82 12.54 -5.83
CA THR A 286 -18.58 13.79 -6.05
C THR A 286 -18.09 14.98 -5.23
N VAL A 287 -17.13 14.80 -4.32
CA VAL A 287 -16.75 15.82 -3.33
C VAL A 287 -15.47 16.60 -3.71
N VAL A 288 -14.53 15.97 -4.46
CA VAL A 288 -13.26 16.62 -4.88
C VAL A 288 -12.84 16.14 -6.26
#